data_b19c7cd2b5ca88562f721772580b6cc4
#
_entry.id   b19c7cd2b5ca88562f721772580b6cc4
#
_cell.length_a   1.000
_cell.length_b   1.000
_cell.length_c   1.000
_cell.angle_alpha   90.00
_cell.angle_beta   90.00
_cell.angle_gamma   90.00
#
_symmetry.space_group_name_H-M   'P 1'
#
loop_
_entity.id
_entity.type
_entity.pdbx_description
1 polymer ?
#
loop_
_entity_poly.entity_id
_entity_poly.type
_entity_poly.pdbx_seq_one_letter_code
_entity_poly.pdbx_strand_id
1 'polypeptide(L)'
;EEPAFKAISKLVDDVNILGVNVKLQSDVHDTITHIQEKAKISMMNAEIDELIIQAQTQAKYSSKNLGHFGLGFSSYSHFTSPIRRYSDLVLHRILKTKQTPKNIEDICEHISLNERKIDQLVWDFEDRKYARWASLHLGEEIKVKVVDTEKAKAVCYEKIFGMKVNLENYKGQKLFSKMRVKIKSADIVTKVIVATIM
;
A
#
# COMPACT_ATOMS: atom_id res chain seq x y z
N GLU A 1 10.97 2.30 9.73
CA GLU A 1 12.13 3.05 9.20
C GLU A 1 11.66 4.22 8.35
N GLU A 2 12.50 5.22 8.19
CA GLU A 2 12.28 6.36 7.31
C GLU A 2 12.23 5.89 5.83
N PRO A 3 11.33 6.46 5.00
CA PRO A 3 11.30 6.17 3.57
C PRO A 3 12.61 6.51 2.86
N ALA A 4 12.98 5.67 1.89
CA ALA A 4 14.18 5.92 1.09
C ALA A 4 14.04 7.21 0.25
N PHE A 5 15.10 7.97 0.10
CA PHE A 5 15.12 9.21 -0.69
C PHE A 5 14.51 9.05 -2.10
N LYS A 6 14.82 7.94 -2.78
CA LYS A 6 14.24 7.63 -4.09
C LYS A 6 12.71 7.53 -4.09
N ALA A 7 12.12 6.96 -3.01
CA ALA A 7 10.67 6.85 -2.88
C ALA A 7 10.04 8.23 -2.66
N ILE A 8 10.66 9.08 -1.87
CA ILE A 8 10.20 10.45 -1.63
C ILE A 8 10.36 11.34 -2.86
N SER A 9 11.46 11.19 -3.61
CA SER A 9 11.63 11.91 -4.88
C SER A 9 10.52 11.53 -5.86
N LYS A 10 10.24 10.23 -6.01
CA LYS A 10 9.11 9.76 -6.84
C LYS A 10 7.76 10.29 -6.36
N LEU A 11 7.52 10.31 -5.04
CA LEU A 11 6.29 10.88 -4.47
C LEU A 11 6.12 12.35 -4.89
N VAL A 12 7.17 13.16 -4.79
CA VAL A 12 7.15 14.57 -5.21
C VAL A 12 6.82 14.68 -6.70
N ASP A 13 7.42 13.85 -7.55
CA ASP A 13 7.15 13.83 -8.99
C ASP A 13 5.69 13.46 -9.28
N ASP A 14 5.17 12.40 -8.65
CA ASP A 14 3.78 11.95 -8.83
C ASP A 14 2.77 13.01 -8.36
N VAL A 15 3.04 13.69 -7.24
CA VAL A 15 2.21 14.80 -6.73
C VAL A 15 2.23 16.01 -7.68
N ASN A 16 3.38 16.34 -8.25
CA ASN A 16 3.50 17.41 -9.25
C ASN A 16 2.75 17.07 -10.55
N ILE A 17 2.75 15.80 -10.99
CA ILE A 17 1.95 15.34 -12.15
C ILE A 17 0.45 15.55 -11.90
N LEU A 18 0.00 15.43 -10.65
CA LEU A 18 -1.38 15.71 -10.26
C LEU A 18 -1.74 17.21 -10.24
N GLY A 19 -0.76 18.07 -10.46
CA GLY A 19 -0.94 19.54 -10.49
C GLY A 19 -0.77 20.21 -9.12
N VAL A 20 -0.31 19.48 -8.10
CA VAL A 20 0.00 20.02 -6.78
C VAL A 20 1.49 20.36 -6.72
N ASN A 21 1.82 21.63 -6.82
CA ASN A 21 3.21 22.10 -6.93
C ASN A 21 3.94 21.99 -5.59
N VAL A 22 4.82 21.00 -5.46
CA VAL A 22 5.61 20.71 -4.26
C VAL A 22 7.09 20.51 -4.61
N LYS A 23 7.96 20.72 -3.63
CA LYS A 23 9.41 20.50 -3.74
C LYS A 23 9.89 19.69 -2.55
N LEU A 24 10.98 18.95 -2.74
CA LEU A 24 11.72 18.36 -1.64
C LEU A 24 12.13 19.42 -0.62
N GLN A 25 11.94 19.12 0.65
CA GLN A 25 12.36 19.96 1.77
C GLN A 25 13.69 19.45 2.36
N SER A 26 14.10 20.02 3.49
CA SER A 26 15.34 19.66 4.19
C SER A 26 15.40 18.21 4.62
N ASP A 27 14.26 17.64 5.00
CA ASP A 27 14.13 16.25 5.40
C ASP A 27 12.82 15.61 4.87
N VAL A 28 12.66 14.32 5.12
CA VAL A 28 11.51 13.54 4.65
C VAL A 28 10.23 13.95 5.37
N HIS A 29 10.30 14.22 6.68
CA HIS A 29 9.14 14.62 7.47
C HIS A 29 8.58 15.95 6.99
N ASP A 30 9.43 16.95 6.80
CA ASP A 30 9.05 18.26 6.30
C ASP A 30 8.49 18.17 4.87
N THR A 31 9.07 17.30 4.04
CA THR A 31 8.57 17.06 2.67
C THR A 31 7.14 16.51 2.70
N ILE A 32 6.88 15.48 3.51
CA ILE A 32 5.55 14.87 3.63
C ILE A 32 4.55 15.87 4.22
N THR A 33 4.92 16.59 5.26
CA THR A 33 4.07 17.63 5.88
C THR A 33 3.69 18.70 4.87
N HIS A 34 4.66 19.20 4.10
CA HIS A 34 4.42 20.18 3.03
C HIS A 34 3.48 19.65 1.95
N ILE A 35 3.65 18.38 1.54
CA ILE A 35 2.75 17.72 0.59
C ILE A 35 1.33 17.67 1.14
N GLN A 36 1.14 17.26 2.40
CA GLN A 36 -0.18 17.17 3.04
C GLN A 36 -0.87 18.54 3.17
N GLU A 37 -0.13 19.60 3.49
CA GLU A 37 -0.66 20.97 3.52
C GLU A 37 -1.16 21.41 2.14
N LYS A 38 -0.38 21.17 1.10
CA LYS A 38 -0.77 21.48 -0.28
C LYS A 38 -1.95 20.64 -0.76
N ALA A 39 -2.01 19.37 -0.36
CA ALA A 39 -3.12 18.47 -0.65
C ALA A 39 -4.46 19.01 -0.13
N LYS A 40 -4.49 19.53 1.11
CA LYS A 40 -5.68 20.13 1.71
C LYS A 40 -6.22 21.30 0.88
N ILE A 41 -5.33 22.13 0.35
CA ILE A 41 -5.70 23.29 -0.47
C ILE A 41 -6.25 22.86 -1.84
N SER A 42 -5.70 21.80 -2.42
CA SER A 42 -6.08 21.29 -3.75
C SER A 42 -7.29 20.36 -3.75
N MET A 43 -7.86 20.03 -2.59
CA MET A 43 -8.95 19.04 -2.41
C MET A 43 -8.61 17.64 -2.93
N MET A 44 -7.33 17.27 -2.96
CA MET A 44 -6.82 15.98 -3.43
C MET A 44 -6.25 15.13 -2.30
N ASN A 45 -6.77 15.29 -1.08
CA ASN A 45 -6.24 14.61 0.10
C ASN A 45 -6.19 13.09 -0.07
N ALA A 46 -7.29 12.48 -0.52
CA ALA A 46 -7.41 11.03 -0.60
C ALA A 46 -6.39 10.42 -1.59
N GLU A 47 -6.20 11.07 -2.74
CA GLU A 47 -5.25 10.63 -3.76
C GLU A 47 -3.80 10.80 -3.30
N ILE A 48 -3.50 11.92 -2.66
CA ILE A 48 -2.15 12.22 -2.16
C ILE A 48 -1.81 11.36 -0.94
N ASP A 49 -2.74 11.13 -0.02
CA ASP A 49 -2.55 10.23 1.12
C ASP A 49 -2.27 8.79 0.64
N GLU A 50 -2.93 8.33 -0.44
CA GLU A 50 -2.64 7.04 -1.07
C GLU A 50 -1.19 6.97 -1.57
N LEU A 51 -0.68 8.02 -2.23
CA LEU A 51 0.71 8.11 -2.68
C LEU A 51 1.71 8.16 -1.52
N ILE A 52 1.40 8.92 -0.46
CA ILE A 52 2.23 9.00 0.74
C ILE A 52 2.34 7.62 1.39
N ILE A 53 1.24 6.88 1.53
CA ILE A 53 1.25 5.52 2.08
C ILE A 53 2.10 4.58 1.21
N GLN A 54 1.99 4.66 -0.11
CA GLN A 54 2.79 3.85 -1.04
C GLN A 54 4.29 4.16 -0.98
N ALA A 55 4.67 5.40 -0.63
CA ALA A 55 6.06 5.81 -0.48
C ALA A 55 6.68 5.36 0.85
N GLN A 56 5.88 4.92 1.84
CA GLN A 56 6.37 4.47 3.14
C GLN A 56 7.19 3.18 3.02
N THR A 57 8.19 3.06 3.89
CA THR A 57 8.92 1.81 4.07
C THR A 57 8.07 0.81 4.86
N GLN A 58 7.96 -0.42 4.35
CA GLN A 58 7.23 -1.47 5.05
C GLN A 58 7.84 -1.72 6.44
N ALA A 59 6.99 -1.78 7.45
CA ALA A 59 7.40 -2.06 8.82
C ALA A 59 8.06 -3.44 8.94
N LYS A 60 9.01 -3.55 9.89
CA LYS A 60 9.64 -4.83 10.25
C LYS A 60 9.87 -4.89 11.76
N TYR A 61 9.88 -6.08 12.31
CA TYR A 61 10.34 -6.31 13.67
C TYR A 61 11.88 -6.28 13.71
N SER A 62 12.42 -5.67 14.75
CA SER A 62 13.87 -5.55 14.96
C SER A 62 14.19 -5.63 16.45
N SER A 63 15.33 -6.22 16.78
CA SER A 63 15.89 -6.19 18.15
C SER A 63 16.46 -4.81 18.49
N LYS A 64 16.74 -3.99 17.46
CA LYS A 64 17.24 -2.61 17.60
C LYS A 64 16.05 -1.65 17.58
N ASN A 65 16.12 -0.62 18.41
CA ASN A 65 15.13 0.46 18.35
C ASN A 65 15.36 1.32 17.10
N LEU A 66 14.46 1.22 16.13
CA LEU A 66 14.49 1.99 14.89
C LEU A 66 13.46 3.12 14.90
N GLY A 67 12.72 3.28 16.01
CA GLY A 67 11.57 4.17 16.04
C GLY A 67 10.40 3.69 15.17
N HIS A 68 9.43 4.55 14.99
CA HIS A 68 8.31 4.33 14.05
C HIS A 68 8.05 5.63 13.28
N PHE A 69 8.62 5.75 12.08
CA PHE A 69 8.56 6.97 11.29
C PHE A 69 7.11 7.43 11.05
N GLY A 70 6.24 6.58 10.53
CA GLY A 70 4.86 6.92 10.19
C GLY A 70 3.97 7.31 11.39
N LEU A 71 4.39 7.00 12.65
CA LEU A 71 3.72 7.44 13.88
C LEU A 71 4.48 8.57 14.59
N GLY A 72 5.67 8.93 14.12
CA GLY A 72 6.51 9.95 14.75
C GLY A 72 7.06 9.54 16.12
N PHE A 73 7.16 8.23 16.42
CA PHE A 73 7.65 7.77 17.71
C PHE A 73 9.14 7.42 17.65
N SER A 74 9.91 7.91 18.61
CA SER A 74 11.33 7.57 18.78
C SER A 74 11.55 6.12 19.23
N SER A 75 10.54 5.50 19.84
CA SER A 75 10.53 4.07 20.17
C SER A 75 9.12 3.52 20.12
N TYR A 76 8.98 2.31 19.61
CA TYR A 76 7.68 1.67 19.46
C TYR A 76 7.79 0.17 19.53
N SER A 77 6.82 -0.48 20.15
CA SER A 77 6.70 -1.93 20.13
C SER A 77 5.23 -2.36 20.20
N HIS A 78 4.92 -3.46 19.56
CA HIS A 78 3.64 -4.13 19.75
C HIS A 78 3.59 -4.77 21.14
N PHE A 79 2.44 -4.64 21.85
CA PHE A 79 2.29 -5.14 23.21
C PHE A 79 0.93 -5.74 23.51
N THR A 80 -0.13 -5.25 22.88
CA THR A 80 -1.53 -5.41 23.32
C THR A 80 -2.24 -6.65 22.77
N SER A 81 -1.61 -7.45 21.90
CA SER A 81 -2.27 -8.58 21.23
C SER A 81 -1.44 -9.88 21.26
N PRO A 82 -1.00 -10.38 22.44
CA PRO A 82 -0.11 -11.55 22.54
C PRO A 82 -0.76 -12.88 22.09
N ILE A 83 -2.08 -12.94 21.95
CA ILE A 83 -2.80 -14.12 21.46
C ILE A 83 -2.54 -14.35 19.97
N ARG A 84 -2.41 -13.29 19.18
CA ARG A 84 -2.29 -13.35 17.73
C ARG A 84 -0.97 -12.80 17.19
N ARG A 85 -0.19 -12.10 17.99
CA ARG A 85 1.12 -11.58 17.60
C ARG A 85 2.22 -12.15 18.49
N TYR A 86 3.09 -12.95 17.89
CA TYR A 86 4.18 -13.58 18.61
C TYR A 86 5.19 -12.58 19.17
N SER A 87 5.39 -11.44 18.50
CA SER A 87 6.20 -10.32 19.01
C SER A 87 5.74 -9.82 20.38
N ASP A 88 4.44 -9.67 20.57
CA ASP A 88 3.85 -9.23 21.84
C ASP A 88 4.13 -10.29 22.94
N LEU A 89 3.94 -11.57 22.62
CA LEU A 89 4.20 -12.66 23.55
C LEU A 89 5.68 -12.71 23.96
N VAL A 90 6.59 -12.50 23.01
CA VAL A 90 8.05 -12.45 23.30
C VAL A 90 8.35 -11.28 24.22
N LEU A 91 7.80 -10.10 23.96
CA LEU A 91 8.00 -8.92 24.81
C LEU A 91 7.44 -9.14 26.22
N HIS A 92 6.23 -9.73 26.36
CA HIS A 92 5.67 -10.09 27.68
C HIS A 92 6.61 -11.03 28.46
N ARG A 93 7.20 -12.02 27.79
CA ARG A 93 8.17 -12.94 28.41
C ARG A 93 9.43 -12.22 28.87
N ILE A 94 9.99 -11.34 28.02
CA ILE A 94 11.16 -10.53 28.36
C ILE A 94 10.88 -9.68 29.61
N LEU A 95 9.74 -8.99 29.64
CA LEU A 95 9.36 -8.15 30.78
C LEU A 95 9.19 -8.96 32.08
N LYS A 96 8.62 -10.17 31.99
CA LYS A 96 8.42 -11.05 33.13
C LYS A 96 9.73 -11.67 33.65
N THR A 97 10.57 -12.16 32.75
CA THR A 97 11.80 -12.87 33.08
C THR A 97 13.01 -11.96 33.25
N LYS A 98 12.94 -10.72 32.74
CA LYS A 98 14.07 -9.78 32.61
C LYS A 98 15.22 -10.34 31.77
N GLN A 99 14.93 -11.30 30.89
CA GLN A 99 15.92 -11.94 30.04
C GLN A 99 15.51 -11.84 28.58
N THR A 100 16.41 -11.37 27.72
CA THR A 100 16.21 -11.34 26.28
C THR A 100 16.71 -12.67 25.69
N PRO A 101 15.91 -13.33 24.81
CA PRO A 101 16.36 -14.52 24.11
C PRO A 101 17.63 -14.26 23.30
N LYS A 102 18.58 -15.20 23.33
CA LYS A 102 19.85 -15.08 22.59
C LYS A 102 19.64 -14.96 21.07
N ASN A 103 18.58 -15.56 20.55
CA ASN A 103 18.18 -15.56 19.13
C ASN A 103 17.09 -14.54 18.80
N ILE A 104 17.02 -13.41 19.52
CA ILE A 104 15.98 -12.40 19.33
C ILE A 104 15.97 -11.84 17.90
N GLU A 105 17.11 -11.71 17.26
CA GLU A 105 17.22 -11.22 15.87
C GLU A 105 16.58 -12.19 14.88
N ASP A 106 16.86 -13.50 15.02
CA ASP A 106 16.24 -14.55 14.20
C ASP A 106 14.71 -14.59 14.38
N ILE A 107 14.25 -14.38 15.62
CA ILE A 107 12.82 -14.28 15.94
C ILE A 107 12.20 -13.08 15.20
N CYS A 108 12.81 -11.91 15.28
CA CYS A 108 12.32 -10.70 14.61
C CYS A 108 12.26 -10.86 13.08
N GLU A 109 13.30 -11.44 12.50
CA GLU A 109 13.35 -11.72 11.06
C GLU A 109 12.26 -12.71 10.65
N HIS A 110 12.12 -13.81 11.38
CA HIS A 110 11.11 -14.84 11.12
C HIS A 110 9.69 -14.29 11.20
N ILE A 111 9.37 -13.48 12.21
CA ILE A 111 8.05 -12.85 12.33
C ILE A 111 7.79 -11.91 11.16
N SER A 112 8.77 -11.07 10.79
CA SER A 112 8.64 -10.12 9.68
C SER A 112 8.42 -10.82 8.34
N LEU A 113 9.14 -11.92 8.09
CA LEU A 113 8.95 -12.74 6.89
C LEU A 113 7.59 -13.42 6.84
N ASN A 114 7.12 -13.95 7.98
CA ASN A 114 5.81 -14.60 8.04
C ASN A 114 4.66 -13.62 7.86
N GLU A 115 4.74 -12.41 8.42
CA GLU A 115 3.75 -11.36 8.22
C GLU A 115 3.60 -11.03 6.72
N ARG A 116 4.71 -10.82 6.02
CA ARG A 116 4.69 -10.59 4.57
C ARG A 116 4.08 -11.75 3.78
N LYS A 117 4.39 -13.00 4.16
CA LYS A 117 3.78 -14.16 3.50
C LYS A 117 2.28 -14.24 3.73
N ILE A 118 1.81 -13.90 4.93
CA ILE A 118 0.38 -13.89 5.26
C ILE A 118 -0.32 -12.79 4.45
N ASP A 119 0.23 -11.58 4.40
CA ASP A 119 -0.31 -10.49 3.59
C ASP A 119 -0.43 -10.88 2.11
N GLN A 120 0.62 -11.51 1.57
CA GLN A 120 0.60 -11.99 0.18
C GLN A 120 -0.49 -13.04 -0.05
N LEU A 121 -0.69 -13.97 0.90
CA LEU A 121 -1.76 -14.97 0.82
C LEU A 121 -3.16 -14.33 0.87
N VAL A 122 -3.34 -13.31 1.70
CA VAL A 122 -4.61 -12.56 1.77
C VAL A 122 -4.89 -11.86 0.45
N TRP A 123 -3.91 -11.12 -0.11
CA TRP A 123 -4.06 -10.48 -1.41
C TRP A 123 -4.33 -11.48 -2.54
N ASP A 124 -3.63 -12.59 -2.55
CA ASP A 124 -3.83 -13.66 -3.54
C ASP A 124 -5.24 -14.25 -3.46
N PHE A 125 -5.77 -14.40 -2.25
CA PHE A 125 -7.13 -14.88 -2.04
C PHE A 125 -8.17 -13.85 -2.52
N GLU A 126 -7.97 -12.57 -2.19
CA GLU A 126 -8.84 -11.47 -2.63
C GLU A 126 -8.82 -11.32 -4.14
N ASP A 127 -7.65 -11.27 -4.77
CA ASP A 127 -7.51 -11.15 -6.22
C ASP A 127 -8.19 -12.34 -6.94
N ARG A 128 -8.13 -13.55 -6.37
CA ARG A 128 -8.84 -14.73 -6.90
C ARG A 128 -10.36 -14.62 -6.77
N LYS A 129 -10.86 -14.07 -5.67
CA LYS A 129 -12.29 -13.78 -5.49
C LYS A 129 -12.77 -12.74 -6.50
N TYR A 130 -12.00 -11.68 -6.71
CA TYR A 130 -12.28 -10.66 -7.72
C TYR A 130 -12.30 -11.25 -9.13
N ALA A 131 -11.32 -12.06 -9.51
CA ALA A 131 -11.29 -12.72 -10.81
C ALA A 131 -12.48 -13.67 -11.01
N ARG A 132 -12.88 -14.41 -9.97
CA ARG A 132 -14.08 -15.24 -10.01
C ARG A 132 -15.35 -14.42 -10.21
N TRP A 133 -15.50 -13.32 -9.48
CA TRP A 133 -16.64 -12.43 -9.68
C TRP A 133 -16.64 -11.87 -11.10
N ALA A 134 -15.52 -11.36 -11.58
CA ALA A 134 -15.39 -10.78 -12.91
C ALA A 134 -15.70 -11.80 -14.03
N SER A 135 -15.32 -13.08 -13.86
CA SER A 135 -15.60 -14.14 -14.82
C SER A 135 -17.11 -14.43 -14.99
N LEU A 136 -17.90 -14.14 -13.97
CA LEU A 136 -19.36 -14.27 -14.00
C LEU A 136 -20.08 -13.00 -14.51
N HIS A 137 -19.33 -11.90 -14.68
CA HIS A 137 -19.88 -10.58 -15.04
C HIS A 137 -19.18 -9.99 -16.28
N LEU A 138 -18.79 -10.88 -17.23
CA LEU A 138 -18.20 -10.44 -18.50
C LEU A 138 -19.18 -9.55 -19.27
N GLY A 139 -18.64 -8.45 -19.80
CA GLY A 139 -19.45 -7.46 -20.50
C GLY A 139 -20.11 -6.42 -19.59
N GLU A 140 -20.04 -6.56 -18.29
CA GLU A 140 -20.57 -5.57 -17.34
C GLU A 140 -19.68 -4.31 -17.31
N GLU A 141 -20.34 -3.16 -17.17
CA GLU A 141 -19.68 -1.86 -17.00
C GLU A 141 -19.35 -1.62 -15.51
N ILE A 142 -18.12 -1.21 -15.26
CA ILE A 142 -17.63 -0.83 -13.94
C ILE A 142 -16.95 0.52 -14.00
N LYS A 143 -16.93 1.23 -12.88
CA LYS A 143 -16.20 2.48 -12.73
C LYS A 143 -14.86 2.24 -12.04
N VAL A 144 -13.80 2.70 -12.67
CA VAL A 144 -12.43 2.49 -12.21
C VAL A 144 -11.67 3.81 -12.11
N LYS A 145 -10.65 3.79 -11.27
CA LYS A 145 -9.66 4.87 -11.10
C LYS A 145 -8.28 4.32 -11.51
N VAL A 146 -7.57 5.02 -12.38
CA VAL A 146 -6.20 4.63 -12.79
C VAL A 146 -5.25 4.72 -11.60
N VAL A 147 -4.50 3.65 -11.33
CA VAL A 147 -3.55 3.59 -10.20
C VAL A 147 -2.11 3.30 -10.64
N ASP A 148 -1.91 2.87 -11.87
CA ASP A 148 -0.57 2.63 -12.44
C ASP A 148 -0.61 2.97 -13.92
N THR A 149 0.05 4.05 -14.28
CA THR A 149 0.08 4.56 -15.66
C THR A 149 1.07 3.81 -16.55
N GLU A 150 2.12 3.21 -15.97
CA GLU A 150 3.13 2.45 -16.70
C GLU A 150 2.60 1.07 -17.11
N LYS A 151 1.86 0.42 -16.19
CA LYS A 151 1.30 -0.93 -16.39
C LYS A 151 -0.16 -0.90 -16.84
N ALA A 152 -0.71 0.28 -17.10
CA ALA A 152 -2.12 0.47 -17.47
C ALA A 152 -3.10 -0.24 -16.52
N LYS A 153 -2.90 -0.06 -15.19
CA LYS A 153 -3.76 -0.66 -14.17
C LYS A 153 -4.74 0.35 -13.58
N ALA A 154 -5.93 -0.13 -13.29
CA ALA A 154 -6.95 0.63 -12.61
C ALA A 154 -7.60 -0.20 -11.48
N VAL A 155 -8.23 0.49 -10.54
CA VAL A 155 -8.95 -0.11 -9.42
C VAL A 155 -10.41 0.31 -9.45
N CYS A 156 -11.31 -0.63 -9.27
CA CYS A 156 -12.75 -0.36 -9.16
C CYS A 156 -13.03 0.38 -7.83
N TYR A 157 -13.76 1.50 -7.89
CA TYR A 157 -14.09 2.31 -6.72
C TYR A 157 -15.60 2.35 -6.40
N GLU A 158 -16.41 1.63 -7.20
CA GLU A 158 -17.83 1.40 -6.94
C GLU A 158 -18.13 -0.09 -7.08
N LYS A 159 -19.27 -0.57 -6.56
CA LYS A 159 -19.74 -1.97 -6.59
C LYS A 159 -18.74 -2.96 -5.96
N ILE A 160 -17.59 -3.20 -6.60
CA ILE A 160 -16.54 -4.14 -6.18
C ILE A 160 -15.28 -3.34 -5.86
N PHE A 161 -15.33 -2.67 -4.73
CA PHE A 161 -14.25 -1.81 -4.27
C PHE A 161 -12.93 -2.60 -4.12
N GLY A 162 -11.84 -2.06 -4.69
CA GLY A 162 -10.51 -2.66 -4.61
C GLY A 162 -10.16 -3.65 -5.72
N MET A 163 -11.11 -4.07 -6.57
CA MET A 163 -10.84 -4.97 -7.69
C MET A 163 -9.91 -4.31 -8.71
N LYS A 164 -8.74 -4.91 -8.92
CA LYS A 164 -7.73 -4.44 -9.88
C LYS A 164 -8.04 -4.97 -11.28
N VAL A 165 -7.91 -4.12 -12.29
CA VAL A 165 -8.08 -4.48 -13.69
C VAL A 165 -6.92 -3.96 -14.53
N ASN A 166 -6.54 -4.71 -15.56
CA ASN A 166 -5.62 -4.26 -16.60
C ASN A 166 -6.45 -3.60 -17.71
N LEU A 167 -6.08 -2.38 -18.09
CA LEU A 167 -6.79 -1.61 -19.10
C LEU A 167 -6.29 -1.96 -20.49
N GLU A 168 -7.21 -2.46 -21.33
CA GLU A 168 -6.98 -2.57 -22.75
C GLU A 168 -7.33 -1.25 -23.45
N ASN A 169 -6.66 -0.92 -24.53
CA ASN A 169 -6.77 0.36 -25.27
C ASN A 169 -6.40 1.58 -24.41
N TYR A 170 -5.47 1.40 -23.46
CA TYR A 170 -4.94 2.49 -22.66
C TYR A 170 -4.17 3.49 -23.53
N LYS A 171 -4.51 4.78 -23.43
CA LYS A 171 -3.92 5.87 -24.23
C LYS A 171 -3.18 6.89 -23.39
N GLY A 172 -2.65 6.50 -22.23
CA GLY A 172 -1.92 7.40 -21.34
C GLY A 172 -2.82 8.31 -20.49
N GLN A 173 -3.95 7.78 -20.02
CA GLN A 173 -4.79 8.49 -19.08
C GLN A 173 -4.01 8.85 -17.80
N LYS A 174 -4.32 10.01 -17.23
CA LYS A 174 -3.62 10.51 -16.04
C LYS A 174 -3.86 9.62 -14.81
N LEU A 175 -2.88 9.57 -13.93
CA LEU A 175 -3.01 8.95 -12.61
C LEU A 175 -4.27 9.46 -11.90
N PHE A 176 -5.00 8.57 -11.23
CA PHE A 176 -6.28 8.81 -10.55
C PHE A 176 -7.45 9.29 -11.43
N SER A 177 -7.26 9.36 -12.76
CA SER A 177 -8.42 9.63 -13.63
C SER A 177 -9.48 8.54 -13.49
N LYS A 178 -10.74 8.97 -13.37
CA LYS A 178 -11.91 8.11 -13.23
C LYS A 178 -12.54 7.86 -14.60
N MET A 179 -12.91 6.60 -14.88
CA MET A 179 -13.49 6.23 -16.16
C MET A 179 -14.42 5.03 -16.02
N ARG A 180 -15.23 4.80 -17.07
CA ARG A 180 -16.01 3.58 -17.23
C ARG A 180 -15.25 2.61 -18.14
N VAL A 181 -15.26 1.36 -17.74
CA VAL A 181 -14.66 0.28 -18.51
C VAL A 181 -15.60 -0.91 -18.53
N LYS A 182 -15.48 -1.75 -19.54
CA LYS A 182 -16.26 -2.98 -19.71
C LYS A 182 -15.37 -4.18 -19.45
N ILE A 183 -15.79 -5.10 -18.58
CA ILE A 183 -15.04 -6.33 -18.28
C ILE A 183 -14.98 -7.17 -19.55
N LYS A 184 -13.78 -7.45 -20.06
CA LYS A 184 -13.55 -8.23 -21.28
C LYS A 184 -13.26 -9.69 -20.97
N SER A 185 -12.37 -9.95 -20.05
CA SER A 185 -11.96 -11.29 -19.63
C SER A 185 -11.49 -11.32 -18.19
N ALA A 186 -11.59 -12.49 -17.58
CA ALA A 186 -11.04 -12.74 -16.26
C ALA A 186 -10.56 -14.18 -16.16
N ASP A 187 -9.37 -14.37 -15.63
CA ASP A 187 -8.76 -15.68 -15.38
C ASP A 187 -8.53 -15.87 -13.88
N ILE A 188 -9.20 -16.87 -13.32
CA ILE A 188 -9.17 -17.17 -11.87
C ILE A 188 -7.81 -17.73 -11.44
N VAL A 189 -7.09 -18.44 -12.32
CA VAL A 189 -5.81 -19.07 -12.03
C VAL A 189 -4.70 -18.02 -11.96
N THR A 190 -4.60 -17.20 -13.00
CA THR A 190 -3.63 -16.10 -13.07
C THR A 190 -4.07 -14.86 -12.30
N LYS A 191 -5.33 -14.80 -11.87
CA LYS A 191 -5.97 -13.67 -11.16
C LYS A 191 -5.97 -12.37 -11.99
N VAL A 192 -5.87 -12.50 -13.31
CA VAL A 192 -5.82 -11.36 -14.23
C VAL A 192 -7.25 -11.04 -14.71
N ILE A 193 -7.63 -9.77 -14.55
CA ILE A 193 -8.88 -9.22 -15.09
C ILE A 193 -8.49 -8.16 -16.12
N VAL A 194 -9.06 -8.27 -17.32
CA VAL A 194 -8.87 -7.30 -18.41
C VAL A 194 -10.17 -6.57 -18.65
N ALA A 195 -10.09 -5.25 -18.75
CA ALA A 195 -11.22 -4.40 -19.07
C ALA A 195 -10.88 -3.42 -20.20
N THR A 196 -11.85 -3.18 -21.07
CA THR A 196 -11.70 -2.28 -22.22
C THR A 196 -12.28 -0.91 -21.86
N ILE A 197 -11.54 0.15 -22.16
CA ILE A 197 -11.99 1.53 -21.99
C ILE A 197 -13.11 1.81 -22.99
N MET A 198 -14.17 2.46 -22.51
CA MET A 198 -15.36 2.80 -23.30
C MET A 198 -15.19 4.16 -23.98
#